data_dc5e53e3695ce016afb97c5e230f2f5e
#
_entry.id   dc5e53e3695ce016afb97c5e230f2f5e
#
_cell.length_a   1.000
_cell.length_b   1.000
_cell.length_c   1.000
_cell.angle_alpha   90.00
_cell.angle_beta   90.00
_cell.angle_gamma   90.00
#
_symmetry.space_group_name_H-M   'P 1'
#
loop_
_entity.id
_entity.type
_entity.pdbx_description
1 polymer ?
#
loop_
_entity_poly.entity_id
_entity_poly.type
_entity_poly.pdbx_seq_one_letter_code
_entity_poly.pdbx_strand_id
1 'polypeptide(L)'
;MTRLLLDTTFLIDAERSSDDLDVVLDDADDVAIAAVTIAELRVGALLASRARRAARTAYVNSIVATVPILVYDLEVAEAHAELLVAVRAQGKPRGAHDLIIAATAKAFDRTVVSADGTAFVDLPGIEVRSHR
;
A
#
# COMPACT_ATOMS: atom_id res chain seq x y z
N MET A 1 -10.66 -4.69 -16.48
CA MET A 1 -9.49 -4.94 -15.60
C MET A 1 -9.27 -3.72 -14.73
N THR A 2 -9.27 -3.89 -13.43
CA THR A 2 -9.04 -2.79 -12.49
C THR A 2 -7.57 -2.78 -12.07
N ARG A 3 -6.96 -1.60 -12.09
CA ARG A 3 -5.56 -1.42 -11.68
C ARG A 3 -5.54 -1.01 -10.22
N LEU A 4 -4.96 -1.85 -9.38
CA LEU A 4 -4.98 -1.69 -7.92
C LEU A 4 -3.58 -1.54 -7.36
N LEU A 5 -3.47 -0.77 -6.28
CA LEU A 5 -2.27 -0.69 -5.45
C LEU A 5 -2.68 -1.12 -4.04
N LEU A 6 -2.10 -2.21 -3.57
CA LEU A 6 -2.42 -2.74 -2.25
C LEU A 6 -1.58 -2.00 -1.21
N ASP A 7 -2.23 -1.41 -0.20
CA ASP A 7 -1.49 -0.73 0.84
C ASP A 7 -1.04 -1.69 1.94
N THR A 8 -0.21 -1.18 2.84
CA THR A 8 0.37 -1.98 3.91
C THR A 8 -0.69 -2.52 4.86
N THR A 9 -1.69 -1.72 5.21
CA THR A 9 -2.75 -2.14 6.14
C THR A 9 -3.58 -3.28 5.58
N PHE A 10 -3.86 -3.25 4.26
CA PHE A 10 -4.56 -4.33 3.58
C PHE A 10 -3.78 -5.64 3.68
N LEU A 11 -2.47 -5.59 3.39
CA LEU A 11 -1.63 -6.79 3.41
C LEU A 11 -1.46 -7.36 4.82
N ILE A 12 -1.31 -6.51 5.83
CA ILE A 12 -1.23 -6.94 7.23
C ILE A 12 -2.54 -7.57 7.66
N ASP A 13 -3.67 -6.96 7.31
CA ASP A 13 -4.99 -7.48 7.65
C ASP A 13 -5.23 -8.84 6.99
N ALA A 14 -4.87 -8.98 5.73
CA ALA A 14 -4.99 -10.24 5.00
C ALA A 14 -4.15 -11.35 5.65
N GLU A 15 -2.94 -11.05 6.08
CA GLU A 15 -2.09 -12.01 6.79
C GLU A 15 -2.73 -12.45 8.11
N ARG A 16 -3.21 -11.50 8.91
CA ARG A 16 -3.82 -11.78 10.23
C ARG A 16 -5.10 -12.58 10.12
N SER A 17 -5.90 -12.31 9.12
CA SER A 17 -7.17 -13.00 8.89
C SER A 17 -7.00 -14.35 8.21
N SER A 18 -5.78 -14.67 7.78
CA SER A 18 -5.50 -15.80 6.91
C SER A 18 -6.39 -15.82 5.66
N ASP A 19 -6.81 -14.62 5.23
CA ASP A 19 -7.62 -14.47 4.02
C ASP A 19 -6.79 -14.83 2.81
N ASP A 20 -7.41 -15.57 1.91
CA ASP A 20 -6.86 -15.75 0.58
C ASP A 20 -7.10 -14.45 -0.20
N LEU A 21 -6.03 -13.86 -0.74
CA LEU A 21 -6.15 -12.64 -1.53
C LEU A 21 -7.08 -12.85 -2.74
N ASP A 22 -7.15 -14.08 -3.26
CA ASP A 22 -8.03 -14.42 -4.38
C ASP A 22 -9.52 -14.28 -4.03
N VAL A 23 -9.89 -14.36 -2.76
CA VAL A 23 -11.25 -14.16 -2.30
C VAL A 23 -11.64 -12.69 -2.31
N VAL A 24 -10.67 -11.81 -2.04
CA VAL A 24 -10.89 -10.36 -1.93
C VAL A 24 -10.69 -9.67 -3.27
N LEU A 25 -9.81 -10.20 -4.10
CA LEU A 25 -9.43 -9.62 -5.38
C LEU A 25 -9.95 -10.50 -6.52
N ASP A 26 -10.39 -9.85 -7.58
CA ASP A 26 -10.81 -10.53 -8.80
C ASP A 26 -9.55 -10.98 -9.57
N ASP A 27 -9.59 -12.16 -10.20
CA ASP A 27 -8.49 -12.65 -11.04
C ASP A 27 -8.14 -11.69 -12.17
N ALA A 28 -9.12 -10.89 -12.63
CA ALA A 28 -8.91 -9.90 -13.67
C ALA A 28 -8.23 -8.62 -13.17
N ASP A 29 -8.07 -8.45 -11.85
CA ASP A 29 -7.44 -7.25 -11.29
C ASP A 29 -5.93 -7.27 -11.54
N ASP A 30 -5.40 -6.11 -11.91
CA ASP A 30 -3.97 -5.87 -12.04
C ASP A 30 -3.47 -5.27 -10.72
N VAL A 31 -2.79 -6.07 -9.92
CA VAL A 31 -2.34 -5.65 -8.59
C VAL A 31 -0.85 -5.33 -8.59
N ALA A 32 -0.49 -4.35 -7.79
CA ALA A 32 0.90 -3.98 -7.52
C ALA A 32 1.01 -3.42 -6.10
N ILE A 33 2.23 -3.26 -5.62
CA ILE A 33 2.52 -2.61 -4.34
C ILE A 33 3.60 -1.57 -4.51
N ALA A 34 3.61 -0.56 -3.65
CA ALA A 34 4.69 0.42 -3.61
C ALA A 34 5.90 -0.16 -2.89
N ALA A 35 7.10 0.24 -3.31
CA ALA A 35 8.34 -0.23 -2.66
C ALA A 35 8.37 0.07 -1.16
N VAL A 36 7.80 1.22 -0.73
CA VAL A 36 7.75 1.57 0.71
C VAL A 36 6.95 0.56 1.52
N THR A 37 5.95 -0.09 0.91
CA THR A 37 5.16 -1.14 1.57
C THR A 37 6.04 -2.32 1.96
N ILE A 38 6.99 -2.70 1.10
CA ILE A 38 7.95 -3.76 1.43
C ILE A 38 8.78 -3.38 2.66
N ALA A 39 9.25 -2.13 2.73
CA ALA A 39 10.00 -1.67 3.90
C ALA A 39 9.17 -1.79 5.18
N GLU A 40 7.90 -1.37 5.15
CA GLU A 40 7.01 -1.47 6.30
C GLU A 40 6.76 -2.93 6.73
N LEU A 41 6.54 -3.82 5.76
CA LEU A 41 6.35 -5.24 6.05
C LEU A 41 7.63 -5.86 6.63
N ARG A 42 8.81 -5.49 6.13
CA ARG A 42 10.10 -5.96 6.67
C ARG A 42 10.32 -5.49 8.10
N VAL A 43 9.98 -4.24 8.40
CA VAL A 43 10.05 -3.74 9.77
C VAL A 43 9.16 -4.60 10.68
N GLY A 44 7.94 -4.91 10.26
CA GLY A 44 7.05 -5.77 11.03
C GLY A 44 7.65 -7.16 11.28
N ALA A 45 8.31 -7.75 10.28
CA ALA A 45 8.96 -9.05 10.42
C ALA A 45 10.17 -8.97 11.37
N LEU A 46 10.99 -7.92 11.23
CA LEU A 46 12.19 -7.75 12.06
C LEU A 46 11.85 -7.47 13.52
N LEU A 47 10.74 -6.80 13.80
CA LEU A 47 10.30 -6.49 15.16
C LEU A 47 9.42 -7.58 15.75
N ALA A 48 9.04 -8.59 14.98
CA ALA A 48 8.20 -9.68 15.46
C ALA A 48 8.90 -10.52 16.53
N SER A 49 8.10 -11.15 17.39
CA SER A 49 8.63 -12.12 18.35
C SER A 49 9.38 -13.25 17.61
N ARG A 50 10.31 -13.89 18.31
CA ARG A 50 11.07 -15.01 17.75
C ARG A 50 10.14 -16.08 17.16
N ALA A 51 9.01 -16.35 17.82
CA ALA A 51 8.06 -17.36 17.37
C ALA A 51 7.37 -17.00 16.06
N ARG A 52 7.21 -15.71 15.75
CA ARG A 52 6.46 -15.25 14.57
C ARG A 52 7.33 -14.74 13.43
N ARG A 53 8.61 -14.51 13.69
CA ARG A 53 9.52 -13.88 12.72
C ARG A 53 9.64 -14.69 11.43
N ALA A 54 9.78 -16.00 11.54
CA ALA A 54 9.94 -16.86 10.37
C ALA A 54 8.70 -16.82 9.47
N ALA A 55 7.50 -16.87 10.05
CA ALA A 55 6.26 -16.83 9.31
C ALA A 55 6.06 -15.47 8.62
N ARG A 56 6.35 -14.38 9.31
CA ARG A 56 6.23 -13.03 8.72
C ARG A 56 7.26 -12.80 7.63
N THR A 57 8.49 -13.26 7.83
CA THR A 57 9.53 -13.19 6.80
C THR A 57 9.11 -13.95 5.55
N ALA A 58 8.56 -15.16 5.72
CA ALA A 58 8.08 -15.97 4.60
C ALA A 58 6.93 -15.27 3.86
N TYR A 59 6.02 -14.61 4.58
CA TYR A 59 4.92 -13.85 3.98
C TYR A 59 5.46 -12.72 3.09
N VAL A 60 6.37 -11.91 3.63
CA VAL A 60 6.97 -10.81 2.86
C VAL A 60 7.71 -11.33 1.64
N ASN A 61 8.48 -12.41 1.79
CA ASN A 61 9.19 -13.01 0.66
C ASN A 61 8.24 -13.50 -0.43
N SER A 62 7.08 -14.06 -0.04
CA SER A 62 6.04 -14.47 -0.98
C SER A 62 5.48 -13.28 -1.75
N ILE A 63 5.20 -12.17 -1.06
CA ILE A 63 4.73 -10.94 -1.70
C ILE A 63 5.75 -10.42 -2.71
N VAL A 64 7.03 -10.33 -2.30
CA VAL A 64 8.11 -9.86 -3.18
C VAL A 64 8.24 -10.74 -4.42
N ALA A 65 8.03 -12.05 -4.28
CA ALA A 65 8.18 -12.99 -5.39
C ALA A 65 7.00 -12.97 -6.37
N THR A 66 5.81 -12.57 -5.92
CA THR A 66 4.58 -12.75 -6.71
C THR A 66 3.86 -11.48 -7.12
N VAL A 67 4.07 -10.37 -6.42
CA VAL A 67 3.37 -9.10 -6.70
C VAL A 67 4.35 -8.08 -7.29
N PRO A 68 4.01 -7.45 -8.41
CA PRO A 68 4.85 -6.38 -8.97
C PRO A 68 5.07 -5.25 -7.99
N ILE A 69 6.31 -4.78 -7.90
CA ILE A 69 6.70 -3.71 -6.98
C ILE A 69 6.99 -2.46 -7.80
N LEU A 70 6.32 -1.36 -7.47
CA LEU A 70 6.48 -0.09 -8.14
C LEU A 70 7.47 0.77 -7.36
N VAL A 71 8.51 1.23 -8.05
CA VAL A 71 9.56 2.01 -7.41
C VAL A 71 9.19 3.49 -7.33
N TYR A 72 9.83 4.20 -6.40
CA TYR A 72 9.70 5.65 -6.29
C TYR A 72 10.57 6.29 -7.36
N ASP A 73 9.98 6.61 -8.50
CA ASP A 73 10.65 7.24 -9.63
C ASP A 73 10.33 8.74 -9.68
N LEU A 74 10.73 9.40 -10.76
CA LEU A 74 10.51 10.84 -10.92
C LEU A 74 9.02 11.19 -10.96
N GLU A 75 8.20 10.38 -11.63
CA GLU A 75 6.75 10.63 -11.70
C GLU A 75 6.10 10.52 -10.33
N VAL A 76 6.52 9.55 -9.52
CA VAL A 76 6.07 9.42 -8.14
C VAL A 76 6.50 10.64 -7.31
N ALA A 77 7.73 11.11 -7.50
CA ALA A 77 8.23 12.30 -6.81
C ALA A 77 7.39 13.54 -7.12
N GLU A 78 7.02 13.73 -8.38
CA GLU A 78 6.18 14.86 -8.80
C GLU A 78 4.78 14.77 -8.17
N ALA A 79 4.15 13.59 -8.22
CA ALA A 79 2.86 13.38 -7.58
C ALA A 79 2.94 13.57 -6.05
N HIS A 80 4.02 13.10 -5.43
CA HIS A 80 4.25 13.23 -4.00
C HIS A 80 4.35 14.71 -3.59
N ALA A 81 5.06 15.52 -4.37
CA ALA A 81 5.18 16.95 -4.11
C ALA A 81 3.80 17.63 -4.12
N GLU A 82 2.96 17.31 -5.10
CA GLU A 82 1.60 17.86 -5.19
C GLU A 82 0.75 17.48 -3.98
N LEU A 83 0.83 16.22 -3.53
CA LEU A 83 0.10 15.75 -2.36
C LEU A 83 0.59 16.42 -1.07
N LEU A 84 1.90 16.63 -0.93
CA LEU A 84 2.46 17.33 0.23
C LEU A 84 1.93 18.77 0.32
N VAL A 85 1.86 19.48 -0.80
CA VAL A 85 1.31 20.83 -0.84
C VAL A 85 -0.18 20.83 -0.46
N ALA A 86 -0.96 19.89 -1.00
CA ALA A 86 -2.39 19.79 -0.71
C ALA A 86 -2.64 19.50 0.78
N VAL A 87 -1.86 18.61 1.38
CA VAL A 87 -1.98 18.26 2.80
C VAL A 87 -1.65 19.46 3.69
N ARG A 88 -0.61 20.22 3.36
CA ARG A 88 -0.27 21.44 4.08
C ARG A 88 -1.38 22.47 4.00
N ALA A 89 -1.99 22.63 2.82
CA ALA A 89 -3.10 23.57 2.62
C ALA A 89 -4.34 23.17 3.42
N GLN A 90 -4.59 21.86 3.58
CA GLN A 90 -5.71 21.37 4.36
C GLN A 90 -5.49 21.48 5.87
N GLY A 91 -4.23 21.57 6.31
CA GLY A 91 -3.87 21.56 7.73
C GLY A 91 -4.16 20.23 8.42
N LYS A 92 -4.28 19.14 7.68
CA LYS A 92 -4.56 17.80 8.21
C LYS A 92 -3.38 16.90 7.93
N PRO A 93 -2.51 16.65 8.92
CA PRO A 93 -1.33 15.81 8.75
C PRO A 93 -1.70 14.39 8.28
N ARG A 94 -0.85 13.82 7.44
CA ARG A 94 -0.96 12.43 6.98
C ARG A 94 0.35 11.73 7.27
N GLY A 95 0.30 10.40 7.40
CA GLY A 95 1.50 9.60 7.54
C GLY A 95 2.40 9.73 6.33
N ALA A 96 3.70 9.84 6.54
CA ALA A 96 4.66 10.04 5.44
C ALA A 96 4.60 8.89 4.43
N HIS A 97 4.49 7.64 4.90
CA HIS A 97 4.42 6.47 4.03
C HIS A 97 3.11 6.40 3.28
N ASP A 98 1.99 6.81 3.91
CA ASP A 98 0.69 6.86 3.24
C ASP A 98 0.71 7.82 2.06
N LEU A 99 1.39 8.97 2.21
CA LEU A 99 1.54 9.92 1.10
C LEU A 99 2.38 9.35 -0.04
N ILE A 100 3.41 8.56 0.27
CA ILE A 100 4.21 7.89 -0.76
C ILE A 100 3.38 6.82 -1.48
N ILE A 101 2.57 6.05 -0.75
CA ILE A 101 1.66 5.08 -1.34
C ILE A 101 0.66 5.79 -2.26
N ALA A 102 0.04 6.86 -1.79
CA ALA A 102 -0.91 7.65 -2.57
C ALA A 102 -0.25 8.22 -3.83
N ALA A 103 0.96 8.76 -3.71
CA ALA A 103 1.71 9.29 -4.85
C ALA A 103 2.02 8.22 -5.89
N THR A 104 2.36 7.02 -5.43
CA THR A 104 2.60 5.87 -6.31
C THR A 104 1.33 5.50 -7.06
N ALA A 105 0.19 5.45 -6.36
CA ALA A 105 -1.10 5.16 -6.98
C ALA A 105 -1.44 6.19 -8.05
N LYS A 106 -1.23 7.48 -7.76
CA LYS A 106 -1.52 8.56 -8.69
C LYS A 106 -0.62 8.48 -9.92
N ALA A 107 0.69 8.28 -9.73
CA ALA A 107 1.66 8.22 -10.83
C ALA A 107 1.41 7.04 -11.77
N PHE A 108 0.96 5.91 -11.24
CA PHE A 108 0.71 4.69 -12.01
C PHE A 108 -0.77 4.47 -12.34
N ASP A 109 -1.64 5.45 -12.04
CA ASP A 109 -3.08 5.41 -12.32
C ASP A 109 -3.73 4.15 -11.74
N ARG A 110 -3.58 3.98 -10.41
CA ARG A 110 -4.12 2.83 -9.68
C ARG A 110 -5.02 3.28 -8.54
N THR A 111 -6.01 2.45 -8.24
CA THR A 111 -6.87 2.61 -7.07
C THR A 111 -6.21 1.95 -5.86
N VAL A 112 -6.13 2.67 -4.74
CA VAL A 112 -5.58 2.12 -3.49
C VAL A 112 -6.61 1.18 -2.85
N VAL A 113 -6.17 -0.01 -2.47
CA VAL A 113 -6.98 -0.94 -1.66
C VAL A 113 -6.42 -0.91 -0.25
N SER A 114 -7.26 -0.54 0.72
CA SER A 114 -6.81 -0.31 2.10
C SER A 114 -7.79 -0.90 3.10
N ALA A 115 -7.27 -1.41 4.21
CA ALA A 115 -8.09 -1.74 5.38
C ALA A 115 -8.39 -0.49 6.22
N ASP A 116 -7.65 0.60 6.00
CA ASP A 116 -7.89 1.90 6.65
C ASP A 116 -8.02 2.99 5.58
N GLY A 117 -9.22 3.10 5.02
CA GLY A 117 -9.49 4.09 3.96
C GLY A 117 -9.36 5.54 4.42
N THR A 118 -9.44 5.80 5.73
CA THR A 118 -9.35 7.18 6.25
C THR A 118 -7.98 7.82 6.01
N ALA A 119 -6.93 7.01 5.88
CA ALA A 119 -5.58 7.51 5.60
C ALA A 119 -5.47 8.23 4.25
N PHE A 120 -6.41 7.97 3.33
CA PHE A 120 -6.36 8.48 1.96
C PHE A 120 -7.52 9.41 1.61
N VAL A 121 -8.43 9.66 2.56
CA VAL A 121 -9.59 10.54 2.35
C VAL A 121 -9.13 11.97 2.06
N ASP A 122 -9.79 12.64 1.12
CA ASP A 122 -9.53 14.03 0.75
C ASP A 122 -8.15 14.28 0.12
N LEU A 123 -7.47 13.24 -0.35
CA LEU A 123 -6.25 13.42 -1.13
C LEU A 123 -6.61 13.60 -2.61
N PRO A 124 -6.18 14.71 -3.25
CA PRO A 124 -6.57 15.01 -4.64
C PRO A 124 -6.12 13.94 -5.63
N GLY A 125 -7.05 13.47 -6.46
CA GLY A 125 -6.76 12.50 -7.52
C GLY A 125 -6.54 11.07 -7.04
N ILE A 126 -6.82 10.77 -5.76
CA ILE A 126 -6.64 9.44 -5.19
C ILE A 126 -7.99 8.75 -5.05
N GLU A 127 -8.13 7.60 -5.67
CA GLU A 127 -9.29 6.72 -5.50
C GLU A 127 -8.93 5.61 -4.51
N VAL A 128 -9.84 5.31 -3.60
CA VAL A 128 -9.65 4.31 -2.55
C VAL A 128 -10.79 3.31 -2.59
N ARG A 129 -10.42 2.03 -2.53
CA ARG A 129 -11.38 0.95 -2.28
C ARG A 129 -11.11 0.41 -0.87
N SER A 130 -12.07 0.57 0.02
CA SER A 130 -11.96 0.05 1.37
C SER A 130 -12.25 -1.44 1.38
N HIS A 131 -11.39 -2.20 2.05
CA HIS A 131 -11.58 -3.64 2.22
C HIS A 131 -12.48 -3.95 3.42
N ARG A 132 -12.52 -3.07 4.42
CA ARG A 132 -13.32 -3.29 5.63
C ARG A 132 -14.05 -2.02 6.05
#